data_c7f8be589f316b7df50408701d0794d7
#
_entry.id   c7f8be589f316b7df50408701d0794d7
#
_cell.length_a   1.000
_cell.length_b   1.000
_cell.length_c   1.000
_cell.angle_alpha   90.00
_cell.angle_beta   90.00
_cell.angle_gamma   90.00
#
_symmetry.space_group_name_H-M   'P 1'
#
loop_
_entity.id
_entity.type
_entity.pdbx_description
1 polymer ?
#
loop_
_entity_poly.entity_id
_entity_poly.type
_entity_poly.pdbx_seq_one_letter_code
_entity_poly.pdbx_strand_id
1 'polypeptide(L)'
;CTLVMKYGVGVIDDLCAGMSHLMAARNMTSMDQLIGAALPGPVTDFMALSPTKKISAADPALCLQCGNCTRCPYLAIQLDAHGAPQTDPGKCIGCSICSLKCFAQAITMRDRTQQELAQLKED
;
A
#
# COMPACT_ATOMS: atom_id res chain seq x y z
N CYS A 1 2.53 -17.98 -5.37
CA CYS A 1 3.66 -18.90 -5.70
C CYS A 1 4.53 -19.23 -4.50
N THR A 2 5.03 -18.26 -3.74
CA THR A 2 6.00 -18.48 -2.65
C THR A 2 5.52 -19.47 -1.57
N LEU A 3 4.26 -19.39 -1.16
CA LEU A 3 3.67 -20.32 -0.18
C LEU A 3 3.67 -21.76 -0.69
N VAL A 4 3.21 -21.96 -1.92
CA VAL A 4 3.17 -23.32 -2.53
C VAL A 4 4.58 -23.86 -2.73
N MET A 5 5.53 -23.01 -3.12
CA MET A 5 6.94 -23.42 -3.27
C MET A 5 7.57 -23.83 -1.95
N LYS A 6 7.17 -23.20 -0.84
CA LYS A 6 7.74 -23.45 0.48
C LYS A 6 7.07 -24.63 1.21
N TYR A 7 5.75 -24.77 1.10
CA TYR A 7 4.95 -25.71 1.90
C TYR A 7 4.28 -26.81 1.06
N GLY A 8 4.45 -26.78 -0.26
CA GLY A 8 3.79 -27.72 -1.17
C GLY A 8 2.33 -27.35 -1.44
N VAL A 9 1.70 -28.11 -2.33
CA VAL A 9 0.30 -27.86 -2.77
C VAL A 9 -0.73 -28.05 -1.66
N GLY A 10 -0.42 -28.84 -0.62
CA GLY A 10 -1.30 -29.06 0.53
C GLY A 10 -1.66 -27.77 1.30
N VAL A 11 -0.85 -26.71 1.16
CA VAL A 11 -1.15 -25.41 1.77
C VAL A 11 -2.48 -24.82 1.27
N ILE A 12 -2.97 -25.22 0.07
CA ILE A 12 -4.24 -24.78 -0.46
C ILE A 12 -5.39 -25.34 0.39
N ASP A 13 -5.31 -26.62 0.77
CA ASP A 13 -6.32 -27.25 1.62
C ASP A 13 -6.34 -26.60 3.02
N ASP A 14 -5.16 -26.29 3.57
CA ASP A 14 -5.04 -25.59 4.85
C ASP A 14 -5.66 -24.19 4.79
N LEU A 15 -5.45 -23.44 3.69
CA LEU A 15 -6.05 -22.13 3.48
C LEU A 15 -7.58 -22.22 3.35
N CYS A 16 -8.09 -23.22 2.63
CA CYS A 16 -9.52 -23.44 2.48
C CYS A 16 -10.18 -23.81 3.81
N ALA A 17 -9.54 -24.68 4.59
CA ALA A 17 -10.00 -25.05 5.91
C ALA A 17 -10.01 -23.84 6.87
N GLY A 18 -8.92 -23.05 6.89
CA GLY A 18 -8.83 -21.84 7.68
C GLY A 18 -9.91 -20.81 7.31
N MET A 19 -10.18 -20.64 6.02
CA MET A 19 -11.25 -19.79 5.52
C MET A 19 -12.64 -20.25 6.00
N SER A 20 -12.91 -21.57 5.92
CA SER A 20 -14.16 -22.14 6.40
C SER A 20 -14.36 -21.92 7.89
N HIS A 21 -13.32 -22.08 8.71
CA HIS A 21 -13.36 -21.79 10.14
C HIS A 21 -13.61 -20.30 10.42
N LEU A 22 -12.96 -19.41 9.68
CA LEU A 22 -13.17 -17.97 9.82
C LEU A 22 -14.62 -17.57 9.51
N MET A 23 -15.17 -18.11 8.43
CA MET A 23 -16.54 -17.86 8.00
C MET A 23 -17.54 -18.37 9.05
N ALA A 24 -17.34 -19.59 9.55
CA ALA A 24 -18.17 -20.16 10.62
C ALA A 24 -18.13 -19.31 11.89
N ALA A 25 -16.94 -18.89 12.32
CA ALA A 25 -16.77 -18.04 13.51
C ALA A 25 -17.45 -16.67 13.38
N ARG A 26 -17.65 -16.18 12.16
CA ARG A 26 -18.30 -14.89 11.86
C ARG A 26 -19.74 -15.03 11.36
N ASN A 27 -20.31 -16.23 11.40
CA ASN A 27 -21.66 -16.55 10.88
C ASN A 27 -21.84 -16.16 9.40
N MET A 28 -20.78 -16.26 8.60
CA MET A 28 -20.82 -16.01 7.16
C MET A 28 -21.15 -17.30 6.43
N THR A 29 -22.10 -17.24 5.49
CA THR A 29 -22.59 -18.41 4.72
C THR A 29 -22.10 -18.43 3.28
N SER A 30 -21.53 -17.32 2.79
CA SER A 30 -21.04 -17.16 1.43
C SER A 30 -19.71 -16.40 1.42
N MET A 31 -18.85 -16.75 0.46
CA MET A 31 -17.61 -16.02 0.17
C MET A 31 -17.85 -14.55 -0.20
N ASP A 32 -18.98 -14.25 -0.82
CA ASP A 32 -19.34 -12.87 -1.20
C ASP A 32 -19.46 -11.95 0.01
N GLN A 33 -19.83 -12.49 1.17
CA GLN A 33 -19.87 -11.73 2.43
C GLN A 33 -18.47 -11.42 2.98
N LEU A 34 -17.47 -12.20 2.59
CA LEU A 34 -16.08 -12.00 3.01
C LEU A 34 -15.31 -11.09 2.06
N ILE A 35 -15.62 -11.15 0.76
CA ILE A 35 -14.95 -10.35 -0.27
C ILE A 35 -15.22 -8.86 0.01
N GLY A 36 -14.14 -8.12 0.23
CA GLY A 36 -14.21 -6.69 0.49
C GLY A 36 -14.71 -6.29 1.89
N ALA A 37 -14.98 -7.23 2.80
CA ALA A 37 -15.51 -6.96 4.13
C ALA A 37 -14.63 -6.01 4.98
N ALA A 38 -13.34 -5.94 4.70
CA ALA A 38 -12.40 -5.04 5.37
C ALA A 38 -12.25 -3.67 4.69
N LEU A 39 -12.87 -3.49 3.53
CA LEU A 39 -12.80 -2.23 2.80
C LEU A 39 -13.82 -1.23 3.32
N PRO A 40 -13.48 0.07 3.43
CA PRO A 40 -14.42 1.11 3.87
C PRO A 40 -15.54 1.37 2.85
N GLY A 41 -15.39 0.88 1.62
CA GLY A 41 -16.34 0.99 0.52
C GLY A 41 -15.92 0.09 -0.65
N PRO A 42 -16.78 -0.10 -1.67
CA PRO A 42 -16.43 -0.89 -2.84
C PRO A 42 -15.26 -0.23 -3.58
N VAL A 43 -14.22 -0.99 -3.85
CA VAL A 43 -13.10 -0.59 -4.71
C VAL A 43 -13.34 -1.24 -6.08
N THR A 44 -13.69 -0.43 -7.05
CA THR A 44 -13.99 -0.88 -8.42
C THR A 44 -12.78 -0.76 -9.34
N ASP A 45 -11.82 0.10 -8.99
CA ASP A 45 -10.58 0.32 -9.70
C ASP A 45 -9.42 0.43 -8.70
N PHE A 46 -8.29 -0.15 -9.05
CA PHE A 46 -7.04 -0.03 -8.30
C PHE A 46 -6.62 1.44 -8.10
N MET A 47 -6.84 2.29 -9.09
CA MET A 47 -6.52 3.73 -9.03
C MET A 47 -7.51 4.54 -8.18
N ALA A 48 -8.69 3.97 -7.88
CA ALA A 48 -9.72 4.60 -7.05
C ALA A 48 -9.53 4.35 -5.55
N LEU A 49 -8.39 3.78 -5.13
CA LEU A 49 -8.08 3.59 -3.72
C LEU A 49 -7.98 4.93 -2.99
N SER A 50 -8.78 5.11 -1.97
CA SER A 50 -8.74 6.32 -1.14
C SER A 50 -7.38 6.45 -0.45
N PRO A 51 -6.75 7.64 -0.50
CA PRO A 51 -5.50 7.90 0.17
C PRO A 51 -5.61 7.69 1.69
N THR A 52 -4.57 7.13 2.29
CA THR A 52 -4.49 7.01 3.74
C THR A 52 -4.08 8.34 4.38
N LYS A 53 -4.18 8.42 5.73
CA LYS A 53 -3.65 9.55 6.49
C LYS A 53 -2.12 9.66 6.44
N LYS A 54 -1.43 8.69 5.84
CA LYS A 54 0.03 8.65 5.73
C LYS A 54 0.51 9.13 4.35
N ILE A 55 1.70 9.70 4.32
CA ILE A 55 2.41 10.10 3.12
C ILE A 55 3.89 9.75 3.24
N SER A 56 4.54 9.43 2.13
CA SER A 56 5.98 9.19 2.12
C SER A 56 6.75 10.50 2.30
N ALA A 57 7.81 10.44 3.10
CA ALA A 57 8.77 11.51 3.27
C ALA A 57 10.18 10.95 3.11
N ALA A 58 11.02 11.65 2.37
CA ALA A 58 12.42 11.29 2.17
C ALA A 58 13.32 12.09 3.11
N ASP A 59 14.29 11.40 3.72
CA ASP A 59 15.41 12.03 4.44
C ASP A 59 16.58 12.22 3.46
N PRO A 60 16.92 13.47 3.12
CA PRO A 60 18.01 13.74 2.19
C PRO A 60 19.38 13.26 2.68
N ALA A 61 19.58 13.20 4.01
CA ALA A 61 20.86 12.77 4.60
C ALA A 61 21.13 11.28 4.42
N LEU A 62 20.08 10.47 4.32
CA LEU A 62 20.15 9.02 4.10
C LEU A 62 19.98 8.64 2.62
N CYS A 63 19.53 9.58 1.79
CA CYS A 63 19.16 9.29 0.41
C CYS A 63 20.39 9.08 -0.48
N LEU A 64 20.51 7.90 -1.09
CA LEU A 64 21.56 7.56 -2.06
C LEU A 64 21.24 7.95 -3.50
N GLN A 65 20.15 8.68 -3.74
CA GLN A 65 19.72 9.18 -5.06
C GLN A 65 19.60 8.08 -6.15
N CYS A 66 19.34 6.84 -5.73
CA CYS A 66 19.30 5.66 -6.60
C CYS A 66 18.05 5.57 -7.50
N GLY A 67 17.04 6.43 -7.28
CA GLY A 67 15.81 6.49 -8.06
C GLY A 67 14.84 5.33 -7.86
N ASN A 68 15.12 4.34 -7.02
CA ASN A 68 14.26 3.16 -6.87
C ASN A 68 12.82 3.47 -6.42
N CYS A 69 12.65 4.58 -5.70
CA CYS A 69 11.34 5.07 -5.23
C CYS A 69 10.43 5.61 -6.35
N THR A 70 10.99 6.02 -7.49
CA THR A 70 10.20 6.51 -8.64
C THR A 70 9.39 5.42 -9.32
N ARG A 71 9.66 4.13 -9.01
CA ARG A 71 8.82 2.99 -9.43
C ARG A 71 7.52 2.91 -8.63
N CYS A 72 6.98 4.07 -8.24
CA CYS A 72 5.71 4.20 -7.59
C CYS A 72 4.58 3.89 -8.58
N PRO A 73 3.66 2.94 -8.31
CA PRO A 73 2.56 2.62 -9.23
C PRO A 73 1.58 3.79 -9.40
N TYR A 74 1.56 4.72 -8.45
CA TYR A 74 0.71 5.93 -8.50
C TYR A 74 1.42 7.16 -9.08
N LEU A 75 2.66 7.00 -9.55
CA LEU A 75 3.48 8.08 -10.09
C LEU A 75 3.62 9.28 -9.14
N ALA A 76 3.55 9.01 -7.84
CA ALA A 76 3.54 10.03 -6.79
C ALA A 76 4.94 10.52 -6.39
N ILE A 77 6.02 9.90 -6.88
CA ILE A 77 7.39 10.27 -6.52
C ILE A 77 8.17 10.63 -7.79
N GLN A 78 8.71 11.82 -7.80
CA GLN A 78 9.61 12.32 -8.83
C GLN A 78 10.94 12.74 -8.19
N LEU A 79 12.02 12.74 -8.97
CA LEU A 79 13.30 13.28 -8.52
C LEU A 79 13.40 14.76 -8.90
N ASP A 80 13.90 15.56 -7.98
CA ASP A 80 14.25 16.94 -8.28
C ASP A 80 15.56 17.04 -9.09
N ALA A 81 16.00 18.27 -9.39
CA ALA A 81 17.23 18.54 -10.13
C ALA A 81 18.50 18.00 -9.46
N HIS A 82 18.45 17.72 -8.16
CA HIS A 82 19.56 17.17 -7.38
C HIS A 82 19.43 15.66 -7.15
N GLY A 83 18.42 15.01 -7.77
CA GLY A 83 18.17 13.59 -7.62
C GLY A 83 17.47 13.21 -6.30
N ALA A 84 16.98 14.17 -5.52
CA ALA A 84 16.24 13.90 -4.30
C ALA A 84 14.76 13.62 -4.59
N PRO A 85 14.15 12.59 -3.95
CA PRO A 85 12.77 12.24 -4.20
C PRO A 85 11.80 13.27 -3.58
N GLN A 86 10.90 13.76 -4.40
CA GLN A 86 9.78 14.63 -4.01
C GLN A 86 8.48 13.85 -4.14
N THR A 87 7.66 13.87 -3.11
CA THR A 87 6.36 13.17 -3.10
C THR A 87 5.24 14.16 -3.39
N ASP A 88 4.44 13.83 -4.39
CA ASP A 88 3.21 14.55 -4.72
C ASP A 88 2.08 14.11 -3.75
N PRO A 89 1.56 14.99 -2.89
CA PRO A 89 0.53 14.65 -1.92
C PRO A 89 -0.80 14.23 -2.55
N GLY A 90 -1.15 14.77 -3.71
CA GLY A 90 -2.39 14.44 -4.42
C GLY A 90 -2.38 13.03 -5.00
N LYS A 91 -1.20 12.54 -5.41
CA LYS A 91 -1.07 11.20 -6.01
C LYS A 91 -0.68 10.10 -5.03
N CYS A 92 -0.07 10.46 -3.91
CA CYS A 92 0.39 9.47 -2.93
C CYS A 92 -0.79 8.89 -2.14
N ILE A 93 -1.05 7.60 -2.24
CA ILE A 93 -2.09 6.93 -1.45
C ILE A 93 -1.61 6.41 -0.09
N GLY A 94 -0.32 6.53 0.23
CA GLY A 94 0.23 6.06 1.51
C GLY A 94 0.44 4.55 1.61
N CYS A 95 0.64 3.85 0.49
CA CYS A 95 0.77 2.38 0.43
C CYS A 95 2.08 1.80 0.97
N SER A 96 3.06 2.62 1.34
CA SER A 96 4.37 2.25 1.92
C SER A 96 5.32 1.49 0.98
N ILE A 97 4.98 1.22 -0.27
CA ILE A 97 5.83 0.46 -1.20
C ILE A 97 7.21 1.13 -1.37
N CYS A 98 7.26 2.46 -1.47
CA CYS A 98 8.51 3.21 -1.62
C CYS A 98 9.42 3.07 -0.39
N SER A 99 8.85 3.08 0.82
CA SER A 99 9.58 2.87 2.07
C SER A 99 10.15 1.45 2.15
N LEU A 100 9.35 0.43 1.81
CA LEU A 100 9.78 -0.97 1.83
C LEU A 100 10.86 -1.28 0.78
N LYS A 101 10.87 -0.56 -0.35
CA LYS A 101 11.88 -0.71 -1.41
C LYS A 101 13.15 0.09 -1.18
N CYS A 102 13.14 1.01 -0.23
CA CYS A 102 14.30 1.85 0.05
C CYS A 102 15.31 1.11 0.94
N PHE A 103 16.32 0.50 0.33
CA PHE A 103 17.35 -0.23 1.08
C PHE A 103 18.24 0.70 1.95
N ALA A 104 18.31 2.00 1.61
CA ALA A 104 18.97 3.02 2.44
C ALA A 104 18.09 3.49 3.61
N GLN A 105 16.83 3.01 3.71
CA GLN A 105 15.85 3.41 4.71
C GLN A 105 15.60 4.93 4.77
N ALA A 106 15.91 5.63 3.68
CA ALA A 106 15.76 7.08 3.57
C ALA A 106 14.28 7.51 3.42
N ILE A 107 13.35 6.58 3.15
CA ILE A 107 11.94 6.92 3.00
C ILE A 107 11.15 6.35 4.17
N THR A 108 10.48 7.23 4.88
CA THR A 108 9.59 6.91 5.99
C THR A 108 8.15 7.31 5.67
N MET A 109 7.20 6.79 6.43
CA MET A 109 5.78 7.17 6.32
C MET A 109 5.43 8.08 7.50
N ARG A 110 5.14 9.35 7.20
CA ARG A 110 4.67 10.32 8.20
C ARG A 110 3.16 10.58 8.07
N ASP A 111 2.58 11.17 9.07
CA ASP A 111 1.20 11.68 8.97
C ASP A 111 1.15 12.87 8.00
N ARG A 112 0.02 12.99 7.29
CA ARG A 112 -0.25 14.15 6.43
C ARG A 112 -0.51 15.38 7.27
N THR A 113 -0.10 16.52 6.77
CA THR A 113 -0.50 17.82 7.31
C THR A 113 -1.96 18.11 6.98
N GLN A 114 -2.57 19.09 7.68
CA GLN A 114 -3.94 19.52 7.38
C GLN A 114 -4.10 20.04 5.94
N GLN A 115 -3.07 20.70 5.41
CA GLN A 115 -3.05 21.17 4.02
C GLN A 115 -3.04 20.02 3.03
N GLU A 116 -2.21 18.98 3.26
CA GLU A 116 -2.14 17.78 2.43
C GLU A 116 -3.44 16.95 2.50
N LEU A 117 -4.15 16.98 3.64
CA LEU A 117 -5.47 16.35 3.77
C LEU A 117 -6.56 17.13 3.04
N ALA A 118 -6.45 18.46 2.97
CA ALA A 118 -7.38 19.28 2.22
C ALA A 118 -7.29 19.04 0.71
N GLN A 119 -6.09 18.86 0.19
CA GLN A 119 -5.83 18.56 -1.23
C GLN A 119 -6.45 17.23 -1.69
N LEU A 120 -6.68 16.27 -0.77
CA LEU A 120 -7.31 14.99 -1.10
C LEU A 120 -8.84 15.06 -1.24
N LYS A 121 -9.45 16.19 -0.87
CA LYS A 121 -10.93 16.36 -0.90
C LYS A 121 -11.41 17.10 -2.16
N GLU A 122 -10.48 17.56 -3.00
CA GLU A 122 -10.79 18.37 -4.18
C GLU A 122 -10.87 17.55 -5.50
N ASP A 123 -10.59 16.23 -5.45
CA ASP A 123 -10.75 15.25 -6.51
C ASP A 123 -11.92 14.27 -6.18
#